data_d2d3f091b701aaca72abd60411baaa46
#
_entry.id   d2d3f091b701aaca72abd60411baaa46
#
_cell.length_a   1.000
_cell.length_b   1.000
_cell.length_c   1.000
_cell.angle_alpha   90.00
_cell.angle_beta   90.00
_cell.angle_gamma   90.00
#
_symmetry.space_group_name_H-M   'P 1'
#
loop_
_entity.id
_entity.type
_entity.pdbx_description
1 polymer ?
#
loop_
_entity_poly.entity_id
_entity_poly.type
_entity_poly.pdbx_seq_one_letter_code
_entity_poly.pdbx_strand_id
1 'polypeptide(L)'
;MKYFNQEKDGEEIPIYPRDKPNVKVNNKNQNQQMNKTDSYPKRNLIIIIISLIILLIILKLNSGYNSLNETVEKLDKRIELLESQIKDIAQIKKKRKIGVAVVISSLYGNGIGRFLSVLTELLAKTGKYNVYLIVEQITSMDLPYYKDVIRIIQKKDEKTVTEWDKTHDVDIYILNNDVSTYLETYKSLGKKIIGIFHGVFLSCIFTNHTTLYQQWYRFDFFDSFVQIIPDDYYIYKRLKFENEIFIPNLYTFEHTKTPTSNLETYNALIVGRTDDVIKGTAYGIRAMAEVIKNFPKATLNIVSGTYAQNIVDLVNELNIASNVNFLPFTHNISEAYLNASVLIVASLSESFPMVMNEAKAHGLPVVAFNVDYSPCFQKGVITVDMFDYKAMGKEIEKLLRDYDYRKKKGMEAKYSLDMFKNNETINMWGELFNSLMEGREEYKQLQKKVKDKYYNEDLAKYRMEKHYKYAQDFNKIISCHSFEQFTTVEYLNQIYPCPSD
;
A
#
# COMPACT_ATOMS: atom_id res chain seq x y z
N MET A 1 -9.91 -13.32 -17.75
CA MET A 1 -10.47 -12.62 -18.93
C MET A 1 -11.94 -12.90 -19.22
N LYS A 2 -12.54 -14.05 -18.86
CA LYS A 2 -13.97 -14.31 -19.09
C LYS A 2 -14.95 -13.56 -18.17
N TYR A 3 -14.48 -12.78 -17.23
CA TYR A 3 -15.30 -12.25 -16.11
C TYR A 3 -15.78 -10.80 -16.27
N PHE A 4 -15.26 -10.08 -17.28
CA PHE A 4 -15.65 -8.69 -17.50
C PHE A 4 -16.52 -8.48 -18.75
N ASN A 5 -16.83 -9.52 -19.50
CA ASN A 5 -17.49 -9.40 -20.81
C ASN A 5 -19.00 -9.66 -20.82
N GLN A 6 -19.71 -9.58 -19.69
CA GLN A 6 -21.17 -9.70 -19.73
C GLN A 6 -21.83 -8.69 -18.79
N GLU A 7 -21.95 -7.44 -19.21
CA GLU A 7 -23.11 -6.62 -18.95
C GLU A 7 -23.86 -6.44 -20.28
N LYS A 8 -24.72 -7.38 -20.60
CA LYS A 8 -25.93 -7.12 -21.37
C LYS A 8 -27.07 -7.47 -20.44
N ASP A 9 -27.92 -6.46 -20.19
CA ASP A 9 -29.25 -6.55 -19.63
C ASP A 9 -29.34 -6.99 -18.15
N GLY A 10 -28.77 -6.23 -17.22
CA GLY A 10 -29.19 -6.26 -15.81
C GLY A 10 -28.92 -7.53 -15.02
N GLU A 11 -28.16 -8.48 -15.56
CA GLU A 11 -27.78 -9.70 -14.85
C GLU A 11 -26.46 -9.53 -14.08
N GLU A 12 -26.48 -9.93 -12.81
CA GLU A 12 -25.31 -9.93 -11.94
C GLU A 12 -24.17 -10.74 -12.55
N ILE A 13 -22.97 -10.17 -12.58
CA ILE A 13 -21.74 -10.89 -12.97
C ILE A 13 -21.63 -12.15 -12.10
N PRO A 14 -21.52 -13.35 -12.68
CA PRO A 14 -21.38 -14.57 -11.88
C PRO A 14 -20.08 -14.50 -11.05
N ILE A 15 -20.27 -14.35 -9.76
CA ILE A 15 -19.21 -14.47 -8.78
C ILE A 15 -18.90 -15.97 -8.66
N TYR A 16 -17.66 -16.37 -8.85
CA TYR A 16 -17.26 -17.76 -8.64
C TYR A 16 -17.72 -18.25 -7.27
N PRO A 17 -18.27 -19.48 -7.22
CA PRO A 17 -18.47 -20.10 -5.92
C PRO A 17 -17.15 -20.15 -5.16
N ARG A 18 -17.20 -19.92 -3.87
CA ARG A 18 -16.08 -20.06 -2.92
C ARG A 18 -15.70 -21.53 -2.75
N ASP A 19 -15.46 -22.25 -3.83
CA ASP A 19 -14.92 -23.60 -3.75
C ASP A 19 -13.45 -23.51 -3.36
N LYS A 20 -13.21 -23.73 -2.09
CA LYS A 20 -11.89 -23.94 -1.54
C LYS A 20 -11.25 -25.10 -2.29
N PRO A 21 -9.99 -25.01 -2.71
CA PRO A 21 -9.30 -26.19 -3.20
C PRO A 21 -9.40 -27.28 -2.13
N ASN A 22 -9.79 -28.48 -2.52
CA ASN A 22 -9.94 -29.65 -1.65
C ASN A 22 -8.59 -30.06 -1.06
N VAL A 23 -8.10 -29.31 -0.08
CA VAL A 23 -7.09 -29.77 0.85
C VAL A 23 -7.87 -30.51 1.93
N LYS A 24 -7.82 -31.84 1.89
CA LYS A 24 -8.33 -32.70 2.94
C LYS A 24 -7.53 -32.44 4.23
N VAL A 25 -7.89 -31.40 4.96
CA VAL A 25 -7.46 -31.19 6.33
C VAL A 25 -8.50 -31.89 7.22
N ASN A 26 -8.02 -32.78 8.05
CA ASN A 26 -8.83 -33.59 8.96
C ASN A 26 -9.53 -32.69 10.01
N ASN A 27 -10.73 -32.21 9.69
CA ASN A 27 -11.50 -31.17 10.41
C ASN A 27 -12.26 -31.71 11.63
N LYS A 28 -11.73 -32.68 12.40
CA LYS A 28 -12.46 -33.10 13.62
C LYS A 28 -12.14 -32.33 14.90
N ASN A 29 -11.08 -31.50 14.94
CA ASN A 29 -10.69 -30.80 16.17
C ASN A 29 -10.67 -29.25 16.08
N GLN A 30 -10.97 -28.63 14.93
CA GLN A 30 -10.84 -27.18 14.80
C GLN A 30 -12.12 -26.39 15.09
N ASN A 31 -13.30 -27.00 15.03
CA ASN A 31 -14.57 -26.26 15.28
C ASN A 31 -14.83 -25.89 16.75
N GLN A 32 -13.97 -26.25 17.70
CA GLN A 32 -14.13 -25.85 19.08
C GLN A 32 -13.21 -24.68 19.52
N GLN A 33 -12.22 -24.28 18.71
CA GLN A 33 -11.29 -23.19 19.08
C GLN A 33 -11.55 -21.87 18.35
N MET A 34 -12.28 -21.83 17.24
CA MET A 34 -12.43 -20.61 16.43
C MET A 34 -13.40 -19.56 17.01
N ASN A 35 -14.09 -19.80 18.09
CA ASN A 35 -15.04 -18.86 18.69
C ASN A 35 -14.57 -18.21 20.01
N LYS A 36 -13.26 -18.15 20.28
CA LYS A 36 -12.83 -17.85 21.66
C LYS A 36 -12.03 -16.56 21.91
N THR A 37 -11.81 -15.63 20.96
CA THR A 37 -10.84 -14.55 21.22
C THR A 37 -11.37 -13.10 21.24
N ASP A 38 -12.56 -12.75 20.80
CA ASP A 38 -12.91 -11.32 20.60
C ASP A 38 -13.94 -10.68 21.57
N SER A 39 -14.42 -11.40 22.54
CA SER A 39 -15.30 -10.78 23.57
C SER A 39 -15.12 -11.39 24.97
N TYR A 40 -13.99 -12.03 25.20
CA TYR A 40 -13.79 -12.92 26.34
C TYR A 40 -13.87 -12.26 27.73
N PRO A 41 -13.33 -11.06 28.02
CA PRO A 41 -13.45 -10.55 29.39
C PRO A 41 -14.85 -10.08 29.74
N LYS A 42 -15.51 -9.29 28.86
CA LYS A 42 -16.84 -8.72 29.16
C LYS A 42 -17.95 -9.75 29.09
N ARG A 43 -17.98 -10.60 28.10
CA ARG A 43 -19.04 -11.61 27.90
C ARG A 43 -18.97 -12.74 28.92
N ASN A 44 -17.75 -13.20 29.24
CA ASN A 44 -17.55 -14.20 30.28
C ASN A 44 -17.83 -13.62 31.66
N LEU A 45 -17.52 -12.36 31.92
CA LEU A 45 -17.86 -11.68 33.15
C LEU A 45 -19.40 -11.56 33.31
N ILE A 46 -20.10 -11.17 32.25
CA ILE A 46 -21.59 -11.13 32.25
C ILE A 46 -22.16 -12.52 32.48
N ILE A 47 -21.65 -13.56 31.85
CA ILE A 47 -22.10 -14.94 32.04
C ILE A 47 -21.83 -15.41 33.50
N ILE A 48 -20.66 -15.08 34.05
CA ILE A 48 -20.31 -15.40 35.43
C ILE A 48 -21.23 -14.64 36.40
N ILE A 49 -21.50 -13.37 36.17
CA ILE A 49 -22.40 -12.56 37.00
C ILE A 49 -23.85 -13.10 36.92
N ILE A 50 -24.35 -13.44 35.73
CA ILE A 50 -25.66 -14.04 35.56
C ILE A 50 -25.71 -15.40 36.22
N SER A 51 -24.68 -16.24 36.09
CA SER A 51 -24.62 -17.56 36.75
C SER A 51 -24.57 -17.44 38.27
N LEU A 52 -23.88 -16.44 38.82
CA LEU A 52 -23.84 -16.13 40.23
C LEU A 52 -25.19 -15.63 40.75
N ILE A 53 -25.87 -14.78 40.00
CA ILE A 53 -27.23 -14.29 40.31
C ILE A 53 -28.24 -15.45 40.31
N ILE A 54 -28.19 -16.34 39.34
CA ILE A 54 -29.03 -17.54 39.27
C ILE A 54 -28.76 -18.48 40.46
N LEU A 55 -27.48 -18.68 40.79
CA LEU A 55 -27.09 -19.49 41.95
C LEU A 55 -27.58 -18.88 43.27
N LEU A 56 -27.53 -17.55 43.41
CA LEU A 56 -28.06 -16.82 44.56
C LEU A 56 -29.59 -16.97 44.67
N ILE A 57 -30.32 -16.93 43.56
CA ILE A 57 -31.75 -17.17 43.52
C ILE A 57 -32.08 -18.61 43.93
N ILE A 58 -31.32 -19.59 43.44
CA ILE A 58 -31.51 -21.01 43.82
C ILE A 58 -31.20 -21.26 45.30
N LEU A 59 -30.11 -20.65 45.81
CA LEU A 59 -29.77 -20.76 47.24
C LEU A 59 -30.78 -20.05 48.12
N LYS A 60 -31.37 -18.93 47.68
CA LYS A 60 -32.42 -18.19 48.38
C LYS A 60 -33.73 -18.96 48.47
N LEU A 61 -33.97 -19.87 47.55
CA LEU A 61 -35.16 -20.73 47.54
C LEU A 61 -35.00 -21.98 48.44
N ASN A 62 -33.75 -22.34 48.81
CA ASN A 62 -33.47 -23.65 49.45
C ASN A 62 -32.91 -23.59 50.89
N SER A 63 -32.59 -22.43 51.50
CA SER A 63 -31.93 -22.35 52.80
C SER A 63 -32.51 -21.26 53.74
N GLY A 64 -32.42 -21.50 55.03
CA GLY A 64 -32.89 -20.57 56.08
C GLY A 64 -32.13 -19.22 56.06
N TYR A 65 -32.86 -18.15 56.35
CA TYR A 65 -32.60 -16.74 56.06
C TYR A 65 -31.24 -16.15 56.53
N ASN A 66 -30.62 -16.70 57.56
CA ASN A 66 -29.41 -16.08 58.17
C ASN A 66 -28.07 -16.51 57.53
N SER A 67 -27.94 -17.74 57.07
CA SER A 67 -26.67 -18.16 56.40
C SER A 67 -26.54 -17.63 54.97
N LEU A 68 -27.68 -17.25 54.37
CA LEU A 68 -27.75 -16.71 53.03
C LEU A 68 -27.22 -15.27 52.95
N ASN A 69 -27.60 -14.43 53.94
CA ASN A 69 -27.14 -13.03 54.00
C ASN A 69 -25.61 -12.92 54.13
N GLU A 70 -24.98 -13.80 54.92
CA GLU A 70 -23.54 -13.83 55.08
C GLU A 70 -22.82 -14.28 53.81
N THR A 71 -23.44 -15.18 53.04
CA THR A 71 -22.90 -15.62 51.73
C THR A 71 -23.07 -14.57 50.66
N VAL A 72 -24.19 -13.85 50.64
CA VAL A 72 -24.46 -12.72 49.73
C VAL A 72 -23.45 -11.59 50.00
N GLU A 73 -23.24 -11.21 51.25
CA GLU A 73 -22.27 -10.17 51.60
C GLU A 73 -20.84 -10.52 51.19
N LYS A 74 -20.44 -11.80 51.32
CA LYS A 74 -19.13 -12.28 50.84
C LYS A 74 -19.01 -12.25 49.33
N LEU A 75 -20.11 -12.51 48.61
CA LEU A 75 -20.11 -12.46 47.14
C LEU A 75 -20.10 -11.01 46.63
N ASP A 76 -20.83 -10.10 47.25
CA ASP A 76 -20.81 -8.66 46.90
C ASP A 76 -19.40 -8.08 47.09
N LYS A 77 -18.75 -8.35 48.24
CA LYS A 77 -17.36 -7.92 48.45
C LYS A 77 -16.38 -8.49 47.39
N ARG A 78 -16.64 -9.72 46.90
CA ARG A 78 -15.82 -10.34 45.88
C ARG A 78 -16.07 -9.76 44.47
N ILE A 79 -17.30 -9.38 44.17
CA ILE A 79 -17.69 -8.66 42.96
C ILE A 79 -17.04 -7.27 42.94
N GLU A 80 -17.15 -6.50 44.03
CA GLU A 80 -16.49 -5.19 44.14
C GLU A 80 -14.96 -5.28 43.94
N LEU A 81 -14.34 -6.30 44.54
CA LEU A 81 -12.91 -6.54 44.36
C LEU A 81 -12.54 -6.87 42.89
N LEU A 82 -13.34 -7.70 42.22
CA LEU A 82 -13.15 -8.04 40.80
C LEU A 82 -13.37 -6.83 39.91
N GLU A 83 -14.37 -6.01 40.18
CA GLU A 83 -14.63 -4.76 39.47
C GLU A 83 -13.46 -3.76 39.61
N SER A 84 -12.90 -3.66 40.83
CA SER A 84 -11.71 -2.86 41.10
C SER A 84 -10.49 -3.39 40.29
N GLN A 85 -10.24 -4.69 40.33
CA GLN A 85 -9.17 -5.32 39.58
C GLN A 85 -9.33 -5.14 38.05
N ILE A 86 -10.56 -5.20 37.56
CA ILE A 86 -10.84 -4.96 36.14
C ILE A 86 -10.58 -3.50 35.78
N LYS A 87 -10.95 -2.54 36.64
CA LYS A 87 -10.63 -1.13 36.45
C LYS A 87 -9.13 -0.88 36.44
N ASP A 88 -8.38 -1.52 37.35
CA ASP A 88 -6.93 -1.41 37.42
C ASP A 88 -6.26 -2.00 36.16
N ILE A 89 -6.70 -3.19 35.70
CA ILE A 89 -6.22 -3.80 34.47
C ILE A 89 -6.56 -2.91 33.25
N ALA A 90 -7.75 -2.31 33.21
CA ALA A 90 -8.15 -1.40 32.15
C ALA A 90 -7.32 -0.10 32.16
N GLN A 91 -6.97 0.42 33.35
CA GLN A 91 -6.08 1.58 33.48
C GLN A 91 -4.62 1.24 33.08
N ILE A 92 -4.13 0.06 33.46
CA ILE A 92 -2.80 -0.41 33.06
C ILE A 92 -2.74 -0.57 31.54
N LYS A 93 -3.75 -1.20 30.92
CA LYS A 93 -3.86 -1.29 29.44
C LYS A 93 -3.92 0.08 28.77
N LYS A 94 -4.61 1.06 29.35
CA LYS A 94 -4.73 2.42 28.81
C LYS A 94 -3.42 3.23 28.92
N LYS A 95 -2.52 2.88 29.85
CA LYS A 95 -1.20 3.52 30.02
C LYS A 95 -0.09 2.88 29.19
N ARG A 96 -0.29 1.65 28.68
CA ARG A 96 0.69 0.94 27.90
C ARG A 96 0.68 1.44 26.45
N LYS A 97 1.88 1.61 25.87
CA LYS A 97 2.00 1.87 24.44
C LYS A 97 1.54 0.64 23.64
N ILE A 98 0.83 0.88 22.54
CA ILE A 98 0.49 -0.19 21.60
C ILE A 98 1.77 -0.68 20.92
N GLY A 99 2.02 -1.98 20.94
CA GLY A 99 3.10 -2.62 20.22
C GLY A 99 2.71 -2.85 18.76
N VAL A 100 3.45 -2.28 17.83
CA VAL A 100 3.21 -2.40 16.39
C VAL A 100 4.41 -3.02 15.71
N ALA A 101 4.25 -4.18 15.10
CA ALA A 101 5.27 -4.86 14.34
C ALA A 101 4.98 -4.77 12.84
N VAL A 102 5.90 -4.18 12.09
CA VAL A 102 5.85 -4.10 10.63
C VAL A 102 6.75 -5.19 10.05
N VAL A 103 6.19 -6.04 9.20
CA VAL A 103 6.88 -7.21 8.65
C VAL A 103 7.09 -7.04 7.15
N ILE A 104 8.30 -7.27 6.69
CA ILE A 104 8.69 -7.21 5.27
C ILE A 104 9.85 -8.16 5.00
N SER A 105 9.96 -8.65 3.76
CA SER A 105 11.08 -9.52 3.36
C SER A 105 12.43 -8.80 3.42
N SER A 106 12.53 -7.58 2.89
CA SER A 106 13.71 -6.71 3.03
C SER A 106 13.34 -5.24 2.91
N LEU A 107 14.13 -4.36 3.51
CA LEU A 107 13.93 -2.91 3.43
C LEU A 107 14.62 -2.31 2.18
N TYR A 108 14.46 -2.99 1.06
CA TYR A 108 15.06 -2.60 -0.20
C TYR A 108 14.66 -1.17 -0.63
N GLY A 109 15.54 -0.45 -1.33
CA GLY A 109 15.33 0.94 -1.76
C GLY A 109 14.27 1.15 -2.85
N ASN A 110 13.17 0.39 -2.82
CA ASN A 110 12.00 0.55 -3.68
C ASN A 110 10.89 1.37 -3.00
N GLY A 111 9.76 1.55 -3.66
CA GLY A 111 8.63 2.32 -3.13
C GLY A 111 8.07 1.77 -1.82
N ILE A 112 7.97 0.45 -1.68
CA ILE A 112 7.48 -0.21 -0.46
C ILE A 112 8.46 0.00 0.69
N GLY A 113 9.75 -0.28 0.46
CA GLY A 113 10.78 -0.06 1.47
C GLY A 113 10.84 1.39 1.96
N ARG A 114 10.72 2.37 1.04
CA ARG A 114 10.65 3.81 1.39
C ARG A 114 9.43 4.13 2.25
N PHE A 115 8.27 3.66 1.86
CA PHE A 115 7.04 3.85 2.63
C PHE A 115 7.18 3.28 4.05
N LEU A 116 7.69 2.05 4.20
CA LEU A 116 7.82 1.40 5.51
C LEU A 116 8.89 2.06 6.39
N SER A 117 9.99 2.54 5.79
CA SER A 117 10.99 3.34 6.51
C SER A 117 10.34 4.59 7.11
N VAL A 118 9.57 5.33 6.32
CA VAL A 118 8.86 6.54 6.78
C VAL A 118 7.76 6.19 7.79
N LEU A 119 6.97 5.16 7.56
CA LEU A 119 5.90 4.73 8.47
C LEU A 119 6.45 4.40 9.86
N THR A 120 7.47 3.53 9.92
CA THR A 120 8.07 3.11 11.20
C THR A 120 8.71 4.28 11.93
N GLU A 121 9.42 5.15 11.21
CA GLU A 121 10.02 6.36 11.77
C GLU A 121 8.95 7.29 12.37
N LEU A 122 7.92 7.61 11.61
CA LEU A 122 6.89 8.55 12.07
C LEU A 122 6.06 7.97 13.22
N LEU A 123 5.72 6.69 13.20
CA LEU A 123 5.06 6.02 14.33
C LEU A 123 5.92 6.09 15.59
N ALA A 124 7.22 5.78 15.49
CA ALA A 124 8.15 5.84 16.62
C ALA A 124 8.27 7.26 17.18
N LYS A 125 8.38 8.27 16.30
CA LYS A 125 8.43 9.70 16.69
C LYS A 125 7.20 10.20 17.43
N THR A 126 6.03 9.57 17.25
CA THR A 126 4.85 9.94 18.05
C THR A 126 5.02 9.65 19.54
N GLY A 127 5.91 8.74 19.90
CA GLY A 127 6.10 8.26 21.28
C GLY A 127 4.93 7.43 21.84
N LYS A 128 3.88 7.20 21.05
CA LYS A 128 2.65 6.45 21.45
C LYS A 128 2.77 4.95 21.26
N TYR A 129 3.70 4.51 20.42
CA TYR A 129 3.85 3.11 20.00
C TYR A 129 5.22 2.55 20.34
N ASN A 130 5.28 1.25 20.63
CA ASN A 130 6.49 0.47 20.56
C ASN A 130 6.57 -0.09 19.14
N VAL A 131 7.51 0.39 18.33
CA VAL A 131 7.58 0.04 16.91
C VAL A 131 8.69 -0.97 16.67
N TYR A 132 8.33 -2.07 16.05
CA TYR A 132 9.22 -3.15 15.64
C TYR A 132 9.24 -3.24 14.12
N LEU A 133 10.42 -3.40 13.53
CA LEU A 133 10.60 -3.68 12.11
C LEU A 133 11.20 -5.06 11.94
N ILE A 134 10.40 -6.00 11.47
CA ILE A 134 10.81 -7.38 11.25
C ILE A 134 11.18 -7.53 9.78
N VAL A 135 12.45 -7.88 9.51
CA VAL A 135 12.97 -8.12 8.16
C VAL A 135 13.50 -9.56 8.07
N GLU A 136 13.22 -10.22 6.95
CA GLU A 136 13.68 -11.60 6.73
C GLU A 136 15.14 -11.64 6.29
N GLN A 137 15.58 -10.65 5.53
CA GLN A 137 16.95 -10.55 5.04
C GLN A 137 17.43 -9.11 4.96
N ILE A 138 18.75 -8.93 5.06
CA ILE A 138 19.41 -7.63 4.87
C ILE A 138 20.14 -7.66 3.54
N THR A 139 20.04 -6.55 2.80
CA THR A 139 20.74 -6.34 1.54
C THR A 139 21.60 -5.08 1.61
N SER A 140 22.56 -4.94 0.70
CA SER A 140 23.38 -3.72 0.57
C SER A 140 22.58 -2.50 0.10
N MET A 141 21.37 -2.71 -0.40
CA MET A 141 20.46 -1.66 -0.89
C MET A 141 19.36 -1.31 0.13
N ASP A 142 19.46 -1.83 1.37
CA ASP A 142 18.49 -1.53 2.41
C ASP A 142 18.54 -0.05 2.78
N LEU A 143 17.34 0.53 2.95
CA LEU A 143 17.20 1.90 3.43
C LEU A 143 17.57 1.99 4.92
N PRO A 144 18.08 3.15 5.37
CA PRO A 144 18.27 3.39 6.79
C PRO A 144 16.92 3.38 7.52
N TYR A 145 16.93 2.96 8.78
CA TYR A 145 15.78 2.98 9.66
C TYR A 145 16.01 3.89 10.87
N TYR A 146 14.94 4.38 11.46
CA TYR A 146 15.01 5.30 12.58
C TYR A 146 15.55 4.61 13.85
N LYS A 147 16.38 5.31 14.63
CA LYS A 147 17.11 4.76 15.79
C LYS A 147 16.22 4.16 16.88
N ASP A 148 15.00 4.69 17.06
CA ASP A 148 14.06 4.24 18.09
C ASP A 148 13.14 3.11 17.58
N VAL A 149 13.35 2.62 16.35
CA VAL A 149 12.68 1.43 15.82
C VAL A 149 13.53 0.20 16.16
N ILE A 150 12.92 -0.78 16.79
CA ILE A 150 13.57 -2.04 17.09
C ILE A 150 13.57 -2.91 15.83
N ARG A 151 14.72 -3.02 15.16
CA ARG A 151 14.88 -3.88 13.99
C ARG A 151 15.21 -5.32 14.41
N ILE A 152 14.51 -6.25 13.82
CA ILE A 152 14.67 -7.68 14.07
C ILE A 152 14.87 -8.38 12.74
N ILE A 153 15.91 -9.21 12.67
CA ILE A 153 16.15 -10.10 11.53
C ILE A 153 15.52 -11.44 11.90
N GLN A 154 14.50 -11.80 11.12
CA GLN A 154 13.77 -13.04 11.33
C GLN A 154 14.09 -14.03 10.22
N LYS A 155 14.49 -15.24 10.60
CA LYS A 155 14.52 -16.36 9.66
C LYS A 155 13.09 -16.75 9.26
N LYS A 156 12.92 -17.20 8.03
CA LYS A 156 11.63 -17.68 7.51
C LYS A 156 11.26 -19.02 8.13
N ASP A 157 10.87 -19.04 9.39
CA ASP A 157 10.30 -20.22 10.04
C ASP A 157 9.25 -19.85 11.09
N GLU A 158 8.21 -20.67 11.20
CA GLU A 158 7.07 -20.45 12.11
C GLU A 158 7.48 -20.43 13.58
N LYS A 159 8.48 -21.22 13.94
CA LYS A 159 8.97 -21.31 15.30
C LYS A 159 9.57 -19.98 15.75
N THR A 160 10.38 -19.36 14.89
CA THR A 160 11.01 -18.06 15.17
C THR A 160 9.94 -16.97 15.37
N VAL A 161 8.87 -16.93 14.54
CA VAL A 161 7.76 -16.01 14.72
C VAL A 161 7.11 -16.16 16.09
N THR A 162 6.78 -17.40 16.46
CA THR A 162 6.09 -17.70 17.72
C THR A 162 6.95 -17.43 18.95
N GLU A 163 8.24 -17.74 18.90
CA GLU A 163 9.18 -17.49 20.00
C GLU A 163 9.41 -15.99 20.19
N TRP A 164 9.50 -15.26 19.08
CA TRP A 164 9.68 -13.81 19.11
C TRP A 164 8.45 -13.11 19.73
N ASP A 165 7.24 -13.48 19.33
CA ASP A 165 6.00 -12.88 19.88
C ASP A 165 5.90 -13.06 21.40
N LYS A 166 6.35 -14.20 21.92
CA LYS A 166 6.35 -14.46 23.38
C LYS A 166 7.25 -13.52 24.18
N THR A 167 8.29 -12.99 23.55
CA THR A 167 9.31 -12.15 24.21
C THR A 167 9.13 -10.65 23.96
N HIS A 168 8.22 -10.27 23.06
CA HIS A 168 7.96 -8.90 22.67
C HIS A 168 6.48 -8.55 22.83
N ASP A 169 6.24 -7.34 23.28
CA ASP A 169 4.90 -6.85 23.56
C ASP A 169 4.26 -6.26 22.28
N VAL A 170 3.79 -7.14 21.39
CA VAL A 170 3.12 -6.78 20.14
C VAL A 170 1.61 -6.94 20.27
N ASP A 171 0.87 -5.96 19.82
CA ASP A 171 -0.60 -5.98 19.73
C ASP A 171 -1.07 -6.11 18.29
N ILE A 172 -0.33 -5.51 17.35
CA ILE A 172 -0.71 -5.39 15.94
C ILE A 172 0.47 -5.78 15.05
N TYR A 173 0.22 -6.67 14.12
CA TYR A 173 1.13 -6.97 13.01
C TYR A 173 0.66 -6.30 11.73
N ILE A 174 1.55 -5.59 11.04
CA ILE A 174 1.32 -5.01 9.72
C ILE A 174 2.10 -5.85 8.70
N LEU A 175 1.39 -6.55 7.84
CA LEU A 175 1.95 -7.45 6.84
C LEU A 175 1.85 -6.83 5.45
N ASN A 176 2.93 -6.89 4.71
CA ASN A 176 3.00 -6.40 3.33
C ASN A 176 2.72 -7.52 2.33
N ASN A 177 2.48 -7.20 1.07
CA ASN A 177 2.06 -8.14 0.00
C ASN A 177 2.89 -9.42 -0.08
N ASP A 178 4.18 -9.32 0.21
CA ASP A 178 5.16 -10.39 0.04
C ASP A 178 5.31 -11.33 1.25
N VAL A 179 4.66 -11.00 2.37
CA VAL A 179 4.75 -11.77 3.63
C VAL A 179 3.62 -12.80 3.77
N SER A 180 3.14 -13.30 2.67
CA SER A 180 2.00 -14.24 2.69
C SER A 180 2.30 -15.63 3.25
N THR A 181 3.57 -15.99 3.39
CA THR A 181 3.99 -17.37 3.71
C THR A 181 3.62 -17.81 5.12
N TYR A 182 3.55 -16.86 6.09
CA TYR A 182 3.29 -17.16 7.51
C TYR A 182 2.01 -16.54 8.05
N LEU A 183 1.08 -16.19 7.18
CA LEU A 183 -0.16 -15.53 7.56
C LEU A 183 -0.95 -16.32 8.62
N GLU A 184 -1.03 -17.64 8.47
CA GLU A 184 -1.72 -18.51 9.43
C GLU A 184 -1.01 -18.51 10.78
N THR A 185 0.32 -18.50 10.79
CA THR A 185 1.11 -18.40 12.03
C THR A 185 0.79 -17.08 12.76
N TYR A 186 0.85 -15.93 12.07
CA TYR A 186 0.49 -14.64 12.66
C TYR A 186 -0.94 -14.64 13.19
N LYS A 187 -1.89 -15.22 12.45
CA LYS A 187 -3.28 -15.34 12.89
C LYS A 187 -3.44 -16.18 14.16
N SER A 188 -2.64 -17.26 14.28
CA SER A 188 -2.66 -18.14 15.45
C SER A 188 -2.16 -17.48 16.74
N LEU A 189 -1.40 -16.40 16.66
CA LEU A 189 -0.94 -15.60 17.80
C LEU A 189 -2.07 -14.87 18.52
N GLY A 190 -3.27 -14.77 17.91
CA GLY A 190 -4.42 -14.06 18.49
C GLY A 190 -4.23 -12.55 18.57
N LYS A 191 -3.31 -11.99 17.76
CA LYS A 191 -3.05 -10.55 17.64
C LYS A 191 -3.86 -9.94 16.51
N LYS A 192 -3.91 -8.61 16.44
CA LYS A 192 -4.51 -7.91 15.32
C LYS A 192 -3.60 -7.94 14.11
N ILE A 193 -4.15 -8.20 12.93
CA ILE A 193 -3.39 -8.28 11.70
C ILE A 193 -3.94 -7.28 10.68
N ILE A 194 -3.08 -6.40 10.22
CA ILE A 194 -3.34 -5.46 9.13
C ILE A 194 -2.57 -5.92 7.90
N GLY A 195 -3.27 -6.11 6.80
CA GLY A 195 -2.65 -6.29 5.49
C GLY A 195 -2.52 -4.95 4.77
N ILE A 196 -1.41 -4.70 4.06
CA ILE A 196 -1.27 -3.55 3.16
C ILE A 196 -1.10 -4.05 1.74
N PHE A 197 -1.89 -3.49 0.83
CA PHE A 197 -1.74 -3.72 -0.60
C PHE A 197 -1.17 -2.47 -1.27
N HIS A 198 0.08 -2.57 -1.74
CA HIS A 198 0.79 -1.46 -2.39
C HIS A 198 0.53 -1.36 -3.90
N GLY A 199 -0.22 -2.29 -4.46
CA GLY A 199 -0.62 -2.29 -5.86
C GLY A 199 -1.96 -1.59 -6.10
N VAL A 200 -2.40 -1.63 -7.34
CA VAL A 200 -3.79 -1.37 -7.75
C VAL A 200 -4.39 -2.67 -8.21
N PHE A 201 -5.65 -2.88 -7.93
CA PHE A 201 -6.36 -4.04 -8.45
C PHE A 201 -6.28 -4.12 -9.99
N LEU A 202 -6.35 -2.96 -10.65
CA LEU A 202 -6.21 -2.85 -12.12
C LEU A 202 -4.83 -3.28 -12.65
N SER A 203 -3.75 -3.21 -11.87
CA SER A 203 -2.44 -3.66 -12.33
C SER A 203 -2.42 -5.14 -12.69
N CYS A 204 -3.28 -5.94 -12.07
CA CYS A 204 -3.46 -7.36 -12.38
C CYS A 204 -3.92 -7.58 -13.81
N ILE A 205 -4.70 -6.65 -14.35
CA ILE A 205 -5.22 -6.72 -15.72
C ILE A 205 -4.08 -6.47 -16.71
N PHE A 206 -3.15 -5.57 -16.40
CA PHE A 206 -1.99 -5.28 -17.25
C PHE A 206 -0.93 -6.38 -17.20
N THR A 207 -0.78 -7.05 -16.06
CA THR A 207 0.35 -7.97 -15.85
C THR A 207 -0.02 -9.44 -15.93
N ASN A 208 -1.29 -9.78 -16.12
CA ASN A 208 -1.79 -11.17 -16.14
C ASN A 208 -1.33 -11.97 -14.90
N HIS A 209 -1.15 -11.30 -13.74
CA HIS A 209 -0.64 -11.90 -12.53
C HIS A 209 -1.66 -12.83 -11.87
N THR A 210 -1.45 -14.13 -12.01
CA THR A 210 -2.16 -15.17 -11.25
C THR A 210 -1.93 -15.06 -9.74
N THR A 211 -0.83 -14.41 -9.31
CA THR A 211 -0.46 -14.21 -7.92
C THR A 211 -1.47 -13.40 -7.10
N LEU A 212 -2.13 -12.41 -7.68
CA LEU A 212 -3.18 -11.67 -6.97
C LEU A 212 -4.42 -12.51 -6.71
N TYR A 213 -4.79 -13.35 -7.67
CA TYR A 213 -5.87 -14.32 -7.50
C TYR A 213 -5.56 -15.34 -6.39
N GLN A 214 -4.31 -15.77 -6.28
CA GLN A 214 -3.86 -16.66 -5.21
C GLN A 214 -3.79 -15.97 -3.84
N GLN A 215 -3.60 -14.66 -3.78
CA GLN A 215 -3.61 -13.90 -2.53
C GLN A 215 -5.02 -13.53 -2.07
N TRP A 216 -5.97 -13.51 -2.98
CA TRP A 216 -7.34 -13.06 -2.76
C TRP A 216 -8.08 -13.78 -1.62
N TYR A 217 -8.00 -15.10 -1.55
CA TYR A 217 -8.63 -15.88 -0.49
C TYR A 217 -8.08 -15.57 0.90
N ARG A 218 -6.97 -14.82 0.98
CA ARG A 218 -6.29 -14.46 2.23
C ARG A 218 -6.82 -13.16 2.84
N PHE A 219 -7.58 -12.36 2.11
CA PHE A 219 -8.10 -11.09 2.66
C PHE A 219 -9.01 -11.29 3.86
N ASP A 220 -9.71 -12.41 3.97
CA ASP A 220 -10.52 -12.77 5.13
C ASP A 220 -9.68 -13.01 6.41
N PHE A 221 -8.36 -13.17 6.28
CA PHE A 221 -7.47 -13.37 7.42
C PHE A 221 -7.12 -12.07 8.14
N PHE A 222 -7.20 -10.93 7.47
CA PHE A 222 -6.85 -9.65 8.06
C PHE A 222 -7.99 -9.09 8.91
N ASP A 223 -7.66 -8.50 10.06
CA ASP A 223 -8.62 -7.70 10.83
C ASP A 223 -8.93 -6.39 10.13
N SER A 224 -7.95 -5.84 9.38
CA SER A 224 -8.09 -4.72 8.48
C SER A 224 -7.20 -4.89 7.26
N PHE A 225 -7.68 -4.43 6.12
CA PHE A 225 -6.94 -4.42 4.86
C PHE A 225 -6.79 -2.99 4.36
N VAL A 226 -5.56 -2.48 4.41
CA VAL A 226 -5.26 -1.11 3.97
C VAL A 226 -4.99 -1.09 2.48
N GLN A 227 -5.77 -0.31 1.77
CA GLN A 227 -5.59 0.03 0.37
C GLN A 227 -5.12 1.48 0.24
N ILE A 228 -4.33 1.76 -0.78
CA ILE A 228 -3.74 3.08 -1.02
C ILE A 228 -4.39 3.85 -2.18
N ILE A 229 -5.46 3.30 -2.73
CA ILE A 229 -6.30 3.90 -3.77
C ILE A 229 -7.76 3.85 -3.32
N PRO A 230 -8.45 4.99 -3.19
CA PRO A 230 -9.84 4.99 -2.77
C PRO A 230 -10.77 4.36 -3.81
N ASP A 231 -10.45 4.42 -5.10
CA ASP A 231 -11.28 3.87 -6.17
C ASP A 231 -11.38 2.33 -6.12
N ASP A 232 -10.42 1.65 -5.49
CA ASP A 232 -10.46 0.18 -5.30
C ASP A 232 -11.64 -0.27 -4.42
N TYR A 233 -12.27 0.63 -3.63
CA TYR A 233 -13.54 0.34 -2.94
C TYR A 233 -14.63 -0.15 -3.90
N TYR A 234 -14.65 0.33 -5.14
CA TYR A 234 -15.61 -0.08 -6.15
C TYR A 234 -15.53 -1.58 -6.43
N ILE A 235 -14.31 -2.12 -6.48
CA ILE A 235 -14.05 -3.54 -6.72
C ILE A 235 -14.28 -4.34 -5.45
N TYR A 236 -13.73 -3.92 -4.32
CA TYR A 236 -13.85 -4.65 -3.06
C TYR A 236 -15.30 -4.77 -2.59
N LYS A 237 -16.12 -3.75 -2.78
CA LYS A 237 -17.57 -3.80 -2.53
C LYS A 237 -18.25 -4.93 -3.33
N ARG A 238 -17.91 -5.09 -4.62
CA ARG A 238 -18.44 -6.15 -5.48
C ARG A 238 -17.97 -7.54 -5.07
N LEU A 239 -16.77 -7.61 -4.53
CA LEU A 239 -16.19 -8.83 -4.01
C LEU A 239 -16.65 -9.17 -2.60
N LYS A 240 -17.50 -8.34 -2.02
CA LYS A 240 -18.05 -8.50 -0.66
C LYS A 240 -16.96 -8.53 0.43
N PHE A 241 -15.87 -7.79 0.23
CA PHE A 241 -14.92 -7.53 1.30
C PHE A 241 -15.49 -6.47 2.24
N GLU A 242 -15.32 -6.67 3.55
CA GLU A 242 -15.88 -5.81 4.59
C GLU A 242 -14.81 -5.22 5.52
N ASN A 243 -13.54 -5.55 5.30
CA ASN A 243 -12.43 -5.16 6.19
C ASN A 243 -11.42 -4.21 5.53
N GLU A 244 -11.76 -3.64 4.37
CA GLU A 244 -10.92 -2.68 3.67
C GLU A 244 -11.04 -1.26 4.24
N ILE A 245 -9.92 -0.54 4.23
CA ILE A 245 -9.86 0.88 4.58
C ILE A 245 -8.82 1.59 3.71
N PHE A 246 -9.14 2.81 3.26
CA PHE A 246 -8.18 3.65 2.54
C PHE A 246 -7.29 4.43 3.51
N ILE A 247 -5.97 4.27 3.37
CA ILE A 247 -4.97 5.14 4.00
C ILE A 247 -3.91 5.44 2.94
N PRO A 248 -3.66 6.71 2.58
CA PRO A 248 -2.65 7.05 1.59
C PRO A 248 -1.25 6.69 2.07
N ASN A 249 -0.32 6.47 1.13
CA ASN A 249 1.09 6.34 1.49
C ASN A 249 1.63 7.65 2.08
N LEU A 250 2.67 7.51 2.88
CA LEU A 250 3.43 8.61 3.44
C LEU A 250 4.44 9.14 2.42
N TYR A 251 4.68 10.44 2.43
CA TYR A 251 5.69 11.06 1.60
C TYR A 251 7.09 10.87 2.18
N THR A 252 8.05 10.50 1.34
CA THR A 252 9.48 10.40 1.73
C THR A 252 10.03 11.77 2.16
N PHE A 253 9.61 12.83 1.46
CA PHE A 253 10.07 14.19 1.68
C PHE A 253 8.91 15.11 2.04
N GLU A 254 9.03 15.84 3.14
CA GLU A 254 8.11 16.91 3.48
C GLU A 254 8.41 18.13 2.60
N HIS A 255 7.50 18.50 1.71
CA HIS A 255 7.72 19.54 0.72
C HIS A 255 8.09 20.91 1.32
N THR A 256 7.61 21.24 2.51
CA THR A 256 7.94 22.51 3.21
C THR A 256 9.38 22.57 3.70
N LYS A 257 10.02 21.42 3.90
CA LYS A 257 11.40 21.30 4.39
C LYS A 257 12.39 20.88 3.30
N THR A 258 11.87 20.45 2.15
CA THR A 258 12.68 19.89 1.05
C THR A 258 13.20 21.03 0.16
N PRO A 259 14.51 21.05 -0.14
CA PRO A 259 15.06 22.02 -1.08
C PRO A 259 14.40 21.90 -2.45
N THR A 260 14.23 23.04 -3.12
CA THR A 260 13.62 23.09 -4.45
C THR A 260 14.70 23.13 -5.52
N SER A 261 14.53 22.38 -6.60
CA SER A 261 15.39 22.49 -7.79
C SER A 261 15.32 23.90 -8.36
N ASN A 262 16.45 24.44 -8.84
CA ASN A 262 16.47 25.72 -9.54
C ASN A 262 15.83 25.65 -10.94
N LEU A 263 15.63 24.45 -11.47
CA LEU A 263 15.04 24.17 -12.78
C LEU A 263 15.78 24.80 -13.98
N GLU A 264 17.06 25.14 -13.84
CA GLU A 264 17.84 25.84 -14.87
C GLU A 264 18.47 24.90 -15.90
N THR A 265 18.46 23.58 -15.60
CA THR A 265 18.98 22.55 -16.52
C THR A 265 17.97 22.21 -17.61
N TYR A 266 18.46 21.57 -18.70
CA TYR A 266 17.59 20.95 -19.70
C TYR A 266 17.52 19.44 -19.50
N ASN A 267 17.58 18.99 -18.25
CA ASN A 267 17.66 17.60 -17.86
C ASN A 267 16.30 17.06 -17.45
N ALA A 268 15.82 16.06 -18.19
CA ALA A 268 14.67 15.25 -17.79
C ALA A 268 15.16 14.06 -16.95
N LEU A 269 14.33 13.57 -16.05
CA LEU A 269 14.65 12.50 -15.12
C LEU A 269 13.64 11.36 -15.19
N ILE A 270 14.12 10.14 -15.24
CA ILE A 270 13.36 8.91 -14.96
C ILE A 270 13.99 8.23 -13.75
N VAL A 271 13.17 7.80 -12.79
CA VAL A 271 13.62 7.06 -11.60
C VAL A 271 12.79 5.78 -11.48
N GLY A 272 13.44 4.63 -11.46
CA GLY A 272 12.76 3.36 -11.28
C GLY A 272 13.46 2.19 -11.99
N ARG A 273 12.87 1.00 -11.87
CA ARG A 273 13.35 -0.20 -12.55
C ARG A 273 13.14 -0.06 -14.06
N THR A 274 14.11 -0.51 -14.83
CA THR A 274 14.04 -0.46 -16.30
C THR A 274 13.59 -1.78 -16.92
N ASP A 275 13.58 -2.86 -16.16
CA ASP A 275 13.16 -4.21 -16.55
C ASP A 275 11.66 -4.46 -16.39
N ASP A 276 10.92 -3.47 -15.90
CA ASP A 276 9.49 -3.57 -15.63
C ASP A 276 8.69 -2.87 -16.74
N VAL A 277 7.96 -3.66 -17.52
CA VAL A 277 7.09 -3.15 -18.60
C VAL A 277 6.06 -2.15 -18.07
N ILE A 278 5.54 -2.35 -16.86
CA ILE A 278 4.56 -1.45 -16.23
C ILE A 278 5.16 -0.06 -15.98
N LYS A 279 6.47 0.05 -15.75
CA LYS A 279 7.12 1.36 -15.58
C LYS A 279 7.25 2.15 -16.88
N GLY A 280 7.11 1.49 -18.03
CA GLY A 280 7.03 2.15 -19.32
C GLY A 280 8.26 2.98 -19.69
N THR A 281 9.46 2.61 -19.18
CA THR A 281 10.72 3.36 -19.42
C THR A 281 10.99 3.59 -20.89
N ALA A 282 10.65 2.61 -21.75
CA ALA A 282 10.80 2.72 -23.20
C ALA A 282 9.97 3.87 -23.80
N TYR A 283 8.76 4.13 -23.30
CA TYR A 283 7.95 5.28 -23.74
C TYR A 283 8.61 6.61 -23.36
N GLY A 284 9.13 6.72 -22.14
CA GLY A 284 9.85 7.91 -21.69
C GLY A 284 11.09 8.20 -22.55
N ILE A 285 11.85 7.16 -22.94
CA ILE A 285 13.00 7.27 -23.82
C ILE A 285 12.56 7.73 -25.22
N ARG A 286 11.49 7.15 -25.79
CA ARG A 286 10.95 7.58 -27.08
C ARG A 286 10.46 9.01 -27.07
N ALA A 287 9.78 9.43 -25.99
CA ALA A 287 9.37 10.80 -25.79
C ALA A 287 10.58 11.75 -25.80
N MET A 288 11.68 11.36 -25.12
CA MET A 288 12.90 12.16 -25.11
C MET A 288 13.61 12.17 -26.46
N ALA A 289 13.54 11.11 -27.26
CA ALA A 289 14.07 11.12 -28.62
C ALA A 289 13.41 12.19 -29.49
N GLU A 290 12.06 12.34 -29.39
CA GLU A 290 11.34 13.43 -30.07
C GLU A 290 11.80 14.80 -29.56
N VAL A 291 12.01 14.95 -28.25
CA VAL A 291 12.51 16.21 -27.67
C VAL A 291 13.91 16.54 -28.17
N ILE A 292 14.84 15.58 -28.12
CA ILE A 292 16.23 15.78 -28.50
C ILE A 292 16.36 16.14 -29.98
N LYS A 293 15.54 15.55 -30.85
CA LYS A 293 15.45 15.88 -32.27
C LYS A 293 15.19 17.38 -32.50
N ASN A 294 14.28 17.97 -31.71
CA ASN A 294 13.88 19.37 -31.83
C ASN A 294 14.70 20.31 -30.92
N PHE A 295 15.27 19.76 -29.86
CA PHE A 295 16.03 20.49 -28.85
C PHE A 295 17.27 19.71 -28.40
N PRO A 296 18.36 19.70 -29.19
CA PRO A 296 19.55 18.87 -28.96
C PRO A 296 20.28 19.11 -27.63
N LYS A 297 20.00 20.21 -26.94
CA LYS A 297 20.56 20.51 -25.62
C LYS A 297 19.87 19.72 -24.47
N ALA A 298 18.71 19.11 -24.75
CA ALA A 298 18.00 18.31 -23.77
C ALA A 298 18.77 17.03 -23.43
N THR A 299 18.79 16.67 -22.17
CA THR A 299 19.40 15.45 -21.66
C THR A 299 18.38 14.63 -20.87
N LEU A 300 18.63 13.34 -20.75
CA LEU A 300 17.86 12.41 -19.96
C LEU A 300 18.75 11.69 -18.97
N ASN A 301 18.45 11.81 -17.69
CA ASN A 301 19.04 10.98 -16.64
C ASN A 301 18.07 9.84 -16.28
N ILE A 302 18.57 8.61 -16.26
CA ILE A 302 17.82 7.44 -15.82
C ILE A 302 18.50 6.89 -14.57
N VAL A 303 17.83 6.91 -13.42
CA VAL A 303 18.34 6.36 -12.16
C VAL A 303 17.70 5.01 -11.91
N SER A 304 18.51 3.94 -11.91
CA SER A 304 18.06 2.58 -11.67
C SER A 304 19.11 1.75 -10.92
N GLY A 305 18.69 0.68 -10.26
CA GLY A 305 19.60 -0.30 -9.65
C GLY A 305 20.24 -1.21 -10.68
N THR A 306 19.53 -1.50 -11.76
CA THR A 306 19.98 -2.31 -12.90
C THR A 306 19.39 -1.75 -14.18
N TYR A 307 20.03 -2.02 -15.30
CA TYR A 307 19.55 -1.59 -16.61
C TYR A 307 19.31 -2.82 -17.48
N ALA A 308 18.07 -2.95 -17.94
CA ALA A 308 17.72 -3.97 -18.90
C ALA A 308 18.40 -3.69 -20.24
N GLN A 309 18.99 -4.70 -20.86
CA GLN A 309 19.77 -4.54 -22.09
C GLN A 309 18.95 -3.91 -23.23
N ASN A 310 17.70 -4.32 -23.39
CA ASN A 310 16.78 -3.78 -24.39
C ASN A 310 16.54 -2.25 -24.24
N ILE A 311 16.67 -1.70 -23.04
CA ILE A 311 16.56 -0.25 -22.80
C ILE A 311 17.84 0.46 -23.27
N VAL A 312 18.99 -0.15 -23.05
CA VAL A 312 20.28 0.38 -23.55
C VAL A 312 20.31 0.32 -25.07
N ASP A 313 19.85 -0.80 -25.64
CA ASP A 313 19.77 -0.99 -27.10
C ASP A 313 18.83 0.03 -27.74
N LEU A 314 17.68 0.30 -27.16
CA LEU A 314 16.73 1.29 -27.62
C LEU A 314 17.35 2.71 -27.68
N VAL A 315 18.13 3.10 -26.67
CA VAL A 315 18.83 4.39 -26.66
C VAL A 315 19.81 4.51 -27.83
N ASN A 316 20.54 3.43 -28.12
CA ASN A 316 21.48 3.37 -29.27
C ASN A 316 20.74 3.40 -30.61
N GLU A 317 19.66 2.64 -30.76
CA GLU A 317 18.84 2.58 -31.97
C GLU A 317 18.22 3.95 -32.32
N LEU A 318 17.78 4.68 -31.32
CA LEU A 318 17.24 6.02 -31.47
C LEU A 318 18.31 7.10 -31.69
N ASN A 319 19.59 6.72 -31.68
CA ASN A 319 20.74 7.64 -31.87
C ASN A 319 20.78 8.80 -30.85
N ILE A 320 20.38 8.57 -29.62
CA ILE A 320 20.37 9.57 -28.53
C ILE A 320 21.34 9.27 -27.38
N ALA A 321 22.26 8.31 -27.57
CA ALA A 321 23.17 7.86 -26.52
C ALA A 321 24.01 9.01 -25.91
N SER A 322 24.36 10.02 -26.69
CA SER A 322 25.10 11.20 -26.20
C SER A 322 24.30 12.11 -25.28
N ASN A 323 22.97 11.96 -25.25
CA ASN A 323 22.06 12.77 -24.44
C ASN A 323 21.48 12.00 -23.25
N VAL A 324 21.80 10.70 -23.11
CA VAL A 324 21.22 9.85 -22.06
C VAL A 324 22.30 9.40 -21.08
N ASN A 325 22.08 9.64 -19.80
CA ASN A 325 22.96 9.20 -18.72
C ASN A 325 22.27 8.11 -17.90
N PHE A 326 22.90 6.96 -17.82
CA PHE A 326 22.49 5.87 -16.94
C PHE A 326 23.18 6.03 -15.58
N LEU A 327 22.43 6.36 -14.54
CA LEU A 327 22.94 6.65 -13.19
C LEU A 327 22.60 5.50 -12.24
N PRO A 328 23.54 5.03 -11.42
CA PRO A 328 23.31 3.92 -10.50
C PRO A 328 22.29 4.29 -9.41
N PHE A 329 21.76 3.25 -8.74
CA PHE A 329 20.98 3.44 -7.53
C PHE A 329 21.75 4.27 -6.50
N THR A 330 21.05 5.19 -5.85
CA THR A 330 21.59 6.04 -4.79
C THR A 330 20.64 6.13 -3.60
N HIS A 331 21.19 6.14 -2.39
CA HIS A 331 20.44 6.48 -1.20
C HIS A 331 20.15 7.99 -1.11
N ASN A 332 20.98 8.83 -1.75
CA ASN A 332 20.80 10.29 -1.84
C ASN A 332 20.09 10.67 -3.14
N ILE A 333 18.87 10.17 -3.33
CA ILE A 333 18.07 10.45 -4.54
C ILE A 333 17.70 11.93 -4.67
N SER A 334 17.73 12.70 -3.58
CA SER A 334 17.44 14.14 -3.58
C SER A 334 18.32 14.91 -4.55
N GLU A 335 19.58 14.50 -4.68
CA GLU A 335 20.53 15.13 -5.62
C GLU A 335 20.07 14.97 -7.08
N ALA A 336 19.56 13.82 -7.46
CA ALA A 336 19.04 13.60 -8.81
C ALA A 336 17.84 14.51 -9.10
N TYR A 337 16.93 14.69 -8.13
CA TYR A 337 15.80 15.63 -8.27
C TYR A 337 16.26 17.09 -8.34
N LEU A 338 17.25 17.50 -7.53
CA LEU A 338 17.76 18.87 -7.53
C LEU A 338 18.45 19.24 -8.86
N ASN A 339 19.03 18.26 -9.54
CA ASN A 339 19.72 18.43 -10.83
C ASN A 339 18.80 18.21 -12.04
N ALA A 340 17.50 18.02 -11.83
CA ALA A 340 16.52 17.83 -12.90
C ALA A 340 15.60 19.04 -13.05
N SER A 341 14.97 19.15 -14.21
CA SER A 341 13.99 20.20 -14.56
C SER A 341 12.59 19.64 -14.79
N VAL A 342 12.46 18.34 -15.06
CA VAL A 342 11.18 17.64 -15.23
C VAL A 342 11.33 16.17 -14.88
N LEU A 343 10.33 15.60 -14.23
CA LEU A 343 10.22 14.15 -14.04
C LEU A 343 9.31 13.55 -15.10
N ILE A 344 9.71 12.42 -15.68
CA ILE A 344 8.92 11.61 -16.61
C ILE A 344 8.41 10.37 -15.85
N VAL A 345 7.10 10.15 -15.87
CA VAL A 345 6.44 8.95 -15.30
C VAL A 345 5.61 8.30 -16.40
N ALA A 346 6.24 7.45 -17.19
CA ALA A 346 5.61 6.75 -18.31
C ALA A 346 4.93 5.42 -17.87
N SER A 347 4.66 5.27 -16.59
CA SER A 347 4.08 4.04 -16.03
C SER A 347 2.66 3.82 -16.53
N LEU A 348 2.35 2.56 -16.85
CA LEU A 348 1.03 2.12 -17.31
C LEU A 348 0.06 1.88 -16.14
N SER A 349 0.59 1.67 -14.96
CA SER A 349 -0.18 1.50 -13.73
C SER A 349 0.62 2.03 -12.54
N GLU A 350 -0.01 2.85 -11.71
CA GLU A 350 0.59 3.41 -10.49
C GLU A 350 -0.46 3.54 -9.39
N SER A 351 -0.18 2.98 -8.25
CA SER A 351 -1.02 3.17 -7.07
C SER A 351 -0.74 4.51 -6.38
N PHE A 352 0.46 4.64 -5.88
CA PHE A 352 0.95 5.85 -5.20
C PHE A 352 2.42 6.03 -5.54
N PRO A 353 2.74 6.60 -6.70
CA PRO A 353 4.11 6.66 -7.20
C PRO A 353 5.00 7.52 -6.29
N MET A 354 5.83 6.86 -5.47
CA MET A 354 6.73 7.54 -4.52
C MET A 354 7.66 8.51 -5.23
N VAL A 355 8.22 8.09 -6.37
CA VAL A 355 9.14 8.93 -7.18
C VAL A 355 8.48 10.21 -7.67
N MET A 356 7.17 10.18 -8.01
CA MET A 356 6.42 11.38 -8.39
C MET A 356 6.30 12.35 -7.21
N ASN A 357 5.95 11.84 -6.04
CA ASN A 357 5.80 12.67 -4.84
C ASN A 357 7.16 13.22 -4.35
N GLU A 358 8.22 12.44 -4.51
CA GLU A 358 9.59 12.87 -4.23
C GLU A 358 10.01 14.02 -5.15
N ALA A 359 9.76 13.90 -6.46
CA ALA A 359 10.03 14.97 -7.42
C ALA A 359 9.19 16.24 -7.13
N LYS A 360 7.89 16.07 -6.86
CA LYS A 360 7.01 17.17 -6.45
C LYS A 360 7.53 17.90 -5.21
N ALA A 361 8.01 17.18 -4.20
CA ALA A 361 8.59 17.80 -3.00
C ALA A 361 9.79 18.70 -3.33
N HIS A 362 10.56 18.35 -4.38
CA HIS A 362 11.66 19.15 -4.90
C HIS A 362 11.23 20.24 -5.91
N GLY A 363 9.92 20.41 -6.11
CA GLY A 363 9.39 21.42 -7.02
C GLY A 363 9.56 21.11 -8.50
N LEU A 364 9.70 19.83 -8.88
CA LEU A 364 9.74 19.45 -10.28
C LEU A 364 8.32 19.29 -10.83
N PRO A 365 8.02 19.84 -12.02
CA PRO A 365 6.85 19.44 -12.77
C PRO A 365 6.99 17.99 -13.24
N VAL A 366 5.87 17.31 -13.40
CA VAL A 366 5.81 15.92 -13.81
C VAL A 366 5.06 15.80 -15.12
N VAL A 367 5.60 15.05 -16.08
CA VAL A 367 4.86 14.62 -17.28
C VAL A 367 4.61 13.12 -17.16
N ALA A 368 3.35 12.70 -17.27
CA ALA A 368 2.97 11.32 -17.01
C ALA A 368 1.87 10.82 -17.96
N PHE A 369 1.78 9.51 -18.15
CA PHE A 369 0.56 8.91 -18.68
C PHE A 369 -0.59 9.10 -17.68
N ASN A 370 -1.79 9.24 -18.19
CA ASN A 370 -2.96 9.53 -17.36
C ASN A 370 -3.45 8.28 -16.61
N VAL A 371 -3.02 8.12 -15.36
CA VAL A 371 -3.51 7.14 -14.39
C VAL A 371 -4.28 7.85 -13.27
N ASP A 372 -5.36 8.51 -13.66
CA ASP A 372 -6.15 9.44 -12.83
C ASP A 372 -6.85 8.80 -11.61
N TYR A 373 -6.91 7.48 -11.50
CA TYR A 373 -7.35 6.76 -10.30
C TYR A 373 -6.35 6.88 -9.15
N SER A 374 -5.07 7.14 -9.44
CA SER A 374 -4.09 7.37 -8.38
C SER A 374 -4.27 8.76 -7.77
N PRO A 375 -4.38 8.87 -6.43
CA PRO A 375 -4.62 10.16 -5.76
C PRO A 375 -3.44 11.14 -5.88
N CYS A 376 -2.29 10.71 -6.42
CA CYS A 376 -1.13 11.56 -6.64
C CYS A 376 -1.20 12.40 -7.92
N PHE A 377 -2.10 12.07 -8.86
CA PHE A 377 -2.25 12.75 -10.14
C PHE A 377 -3.09 14.02 -9.99
N GLN A 378 -2.46 15.09 -9.55
CA GLN A 378 -3.08 16.38 -9.23
C GLN A 378 -2.32 17.54 -9.87
N LYS A 379 -2.55 18.76 -9.37
CA LYS A 379 -1.88 19.98 -9.83
C LYS A 379 -0.37 19.79 -9.96
N GLY A 380 0.20 20.32 -11.03
CA GLY A 380 1.62 20.21 -11.37
C GLY A 380 2.01 18.89 -12.05
N VAL A 381 1.08 17.95 -12.26
CA VAL A 381 1.23 16.82 -13.17
C VAL A 381 0.56 17.16 -14.49
N ILE A 382 1.29 17.06 -15.56
CA ILE A 382 0.79 17.19 -16.93
C ILE A 382 0.58 15.77 -17.44
N THR A 383 -0.67 15.41 -17.69
CA THR A 383 -1.03 14.07 -18.15
C THR A 383 -1.29 14.06 -19.65
N VAL A 384 -0.85 12.98 -20.29
CA VAL A 384 -1.14 12.66 -21.68
C VAL A 384 -1.84 11.30 -21.74
N ASP A 385 -2.50 11.03 -22.86
CA ASP A 385 -3.17 9.74 -23.02
C ASP A 385 -2.18 8.57 -22.94
N MET A 386 -2.68 7.44 -22.46
CA MET A 386 -1.90 6.22 -22.33
C MET A 386 -1.27 5.87 -23.68
N PHE A 387 0.01 5.51 -23.66
CA PHE A 387 0.83 5.16 -24.82
C PHE A 387 1.23 6.31 -25.76
N ASP A 388 0.70 7.52 -25.62
CA ASP A 388 1.04 8.67 -26.48
C ASP A 388 2.36 9.32 -26.03
N TYR A 389 3.49 8.66 -26.36
CA TYR A 389 4.82 9.20 -26.07
C TYR A 389 5.15 10.47 -26.88
N LYS A 390 4.49 10.71 -28.04
CA LYS A 390 4.68 11.93 -28.82
C LYS A 390 4.07 13.15 -28.12
N ALA A 391 2.85 13.01 -27.61
CA ALA A 391 2.25 14.06 -26.76
C ALA A 391 3.10 14.28 -25.51
N MET A 392 3.60 13.21 -24.88
CA MET A 392 4.52 13.30 -23.74
C MET A 392 5.77 14.11 -24.11
N GLY A 393 6.41 13.84 -25.24
CA GLY A 393 7.56 14.59 -25.74
C GLY A 393 7.26 16.08 -25.96
N LYS A 394 6.11 16.43 -26.53
CA LYS A 394 5.69 17.83 -26.73
C LYS A 394 5.57 18.59 -25.39
N GLU A 395 4.98 17.97 -24.38
CA GLU A 395 4.85 18.61 -23.06
C GLU A 395 6.20 18.72 -22.33
N ILE A 396 7.08 17.72 -22.47
CA ILE A 396 8.46 17.80 -21.95
C ILE A 396 9.20 18.94 -22.64
N GLU A 397 9.19 19.01 -23.98
CA GLU A 397 9.87 20.05 -24.74
C GLU A 397 9.39 21.45 -24.35
N LYS A 398 8.06 21.64 -24.20
CA LYS A 398 7.47 22.89 -23.72
C LYS A 398 7.99 23.28 -22.33
N LEU A 399 8.02 22.34 -21.38
CA LEU A 399 8.59 22.58 -20.05
C LEU A 399 10.08 22.96 -20.11
N LEU A 400 10.88 22.27 -20.94
CA LEU A 400 12.32 22.54 -21.04
C LEU A 400 12.62 23.88 -21.70
N ARG A 401 11.78 24.35 -22.65
CA ARG A 401 11.96 25.63 -23.34
C ARG A 401 11.47 26.82 -22.57
N ASP A 402 10.39 26.68 -21.79
CA ASP A 402 9.72 27.76 -21.07
C ASP A 402 10.00 27.63 -19.55
N TYR A 403 10.94 28.45 -19.07
CA TYR A 403 11.36 28.43 -17.66
C TYR A 403 10.22 28.86 -16.72
N ASP A 404 9.46 29.91 -17.05
CA ASP A 404 8.41 30.42 -16.20
C ASP A 404 7.25 29.43 -16.10
N TYR A 405 6.87 28.81 -17.21
CA TYR A 405 5.88 27.74 -17.24
C TYR A 405 6.34 26.54 -16.41
N ARG A 406 7.60 26.12 -16.58
CA ARG A 406 8.23 25.04 -15.83
C ARG A 406 8.20 25.32 -14.31
N LYS A 407 8.64 26.53 -13.93
CA LYS A 407 8.66 26.98 -12.52
C LYS A 407 7.26 27.02 -11.93
N LYS A 408 6.29 27.56 -12.63
CA LYS A 408 4.88 27.58 -12.22
C LYS A 408 4.36 26.17 -11.98
N LYS A 409 4.58 25.25 -12.92
CA LYS A 409 4.13 23.85 -12.80
C LYS A 409 4.85 23.10 -11.68
N GLY A 410 6.11 23.35 -11.48
CA GLY A 410 6.88 22.79 -10.36
C GLY A 410 6.36 23.23 -8.99
N MET A 411 5.98 24.51 -8.85
CA MET A 411 5.39 25.01 -7.60
C MET A 411 3.97 24.47 -7.38
N GLU A 412 3.15 24.38 -8.44
CA GLU A 412 1.85 23.72 -8.37
C GLU A 412 2.00 22.25 -7.90
N ALA A 413 3.02 21.53 -8.42
CA ALA A 413 3.34 20.17 -8.02
C ALA A 413 3.71 20.10 -6.52
N LYS A 414 4.61 20.98 -6.08
CA LYS A 414 5.09 21.02 -4.70
C LYS A 414 3.96 21.22 -3.70
N TYR A 415 3.10 22.20 -3.93
CA TYR A 415 1.97 22.48 -3.04
C TYR A 415 0.80 21.48 -3.18
N SER A 416 0.77 20.67 -4.24
CA SER A 416 -0.24 19.61 -4.33
C SER A 416 -0.07 18.53 -3.26
N LEU A 417 1.11 18.42 -2.66
CA LEU A 417 1.39 17.50 -1.55
C LEU A 417 0.70 17.87 -0.23
N ASP A 418 0.12 19.06 -0.13
CA ASP A 418 -0.72 19.42 1.02
C ASP A 418 -1.97 18.54 1.19
N MET A 419 -2.34 17.78 0.17
CA MET A 419 -3.53 16.91 0.21
C MET A 419 -3.41 15.76 1.23
N PHE A 420 -2.21 15.18 1.37
CA PHE A 420 -1.97 14.06 2.28
C PHE A 420 -0.73 14.32 3.14
N LYS A 421 -0.84 15.25 4.08
CA LYS A 421 0.27 15.55 4.99
C LYS A 421 0.60 14.33 5.84
N ASN A 422 1.88 14.05 6.03
CA ASN A 422 2.33 12.89 6.79
C ASN A 422 1.75 12.82 8.21
N ASN A 423 1.60 13.97 8.89
CA ASN A 423 0.99 14.02 10.21
C ASN A 423 -0.50 13.61 10.20
N GLU A 424 -1.25 13.96 9.15
CA GLU A 424 -2.65 13.54 9.00
C GLU A 424 -2.73 12.04 8.69
N THR A 425 -1.87 11.55 7.80
CA THR A 425 -1.80 10.12 7.47
C THR A 425 -1.40 9.26 8.67
N ILE A 426 -0.43 9.70 9.49
CA ILE A 426 -0.05 9.02 10.74
C ILE A 426 -1.21 9.02 11.76
N ASN A 427 -2.00 10.09 11.81
CA ASN A 427 -3.21 10.10 12.65
C ASN A 427 -4.25 9.08 12.14
N MET A 428 -4.41 8.90 10.83
CA MET A 428 -5.29 7.84 10.28
C MET A 428 -4.82 6.43 10.71
N TRP A 429 -3.51 6.18 10.69
CA TRP A 429 -2.95 4.94 11.24
C TRP A 429 -3.26 4.78 12.72
N GLY A 430 -3.13 5.85 13.50
CA GLY A 430 -3.47 5.85 14.93
C GLY A 430 -4.95 5.59 15.19
N GLU A 431 -5.85 6.18 14.40
CA GLU A 431 -7.30 5.91 14.47
C GLU A 431 -7.58 4.44 14.12
N LEU A 432 -6.91 3.88 13.12
CA LEU A 432 -7.03 2.47 12.75
C LEU A 432 -6.60 1.56 13.91
N PHE A 433 -5.42 1.79 14.51
CA PHE A 433 -4.93 0.96 15.60
C PHE A 433 -5.89 1.00 16.79
N ASN A 434 -6.35 2.19 17.18
CA ASN A 434 -7.29 2.34 18.30
C ASN A 434 -8.62 1.62 18.02
N SER A 435 -9.19 1.81 16.83
CA SER A 435 -10.46 1.18 16.47
C SER A 435 -10.38 -0.36 16.47
N LEU A 436 -9.26 -0.93 16.00
CA LEU A 436 -9.05 -2.38 16.05
C LEU A 436 -8.89 -2.91 17.48
N MET A 437 -8.30 -2.11 18.38
CA MET A 437 -8.15 -2.48 19.79
C MET A 437 -9.44 -2.29 20.57
N GLU A 438 -10.29 -1.34 20.20
CA GLU A 438 -11.59 -1.06 20.85
C GLU A 438 -12.67 -2.05 20.42
N GLY A 439 -12.76 -2.38 19.13
CA GLY A 439 -13.67 -3.40 18.65
C GLY A 439 -14.18 -3.21 17.22
N ARG A 440 -15.07 -4.13 16.80
CA ARG A 440 -15.58 -4.16 15.42
C ARG A 440 -16.47 -2.97 15.08
N GLU A 441 -17.21 -2.46 16.02
CA GLU A 441 -18.14 -1.35 15.79
C GLU A 441 -17.38 -0.04 15.55
N GLU A 442 -16.37 0.24 16.37
CA GLU A 442 -15.49 1.39 16.24
C GLU A 442 -14.74 1.35 14.91
N TYR A 443 -14.30 0.16 14.49
CA TYR A 443 -13.66 -0.03 13.19
C TYR A 443 -14.61 0.26 12.03
N LYS A 444 -15.87 -0.21 12.07
CA LYS A 444 -16.87 0.10 11.03
C LYS A 444 -17.20 1.58 10.94
N GLN A 445 -17.26 2.28 12.08
CA GLN A 445 -17.46 3.73 12.10
C GLN A 445 -16.29 4.46 11.44
N LEU A 446 -15.05 4.02 11.70
CA LEU A 446 -13.86 4.57 11.05
C LEU A 446 -13.88 4.30 9.54
N GLN A 447 -14.19 3.07 9.11
CA GLN A 447 -14.31 2.74 7.68
C GLN A 447 -15.31 3.66 6.98
N LYS A 448 -16.50 3.85 7.57
CA LYS A 448 -17.52 4.75 7.02
C LYS A 448 -17.00 6.18 6.91
N LYS A 449 -16.41 6.74 7.98
CA LYS A 449 -15.82 8.09 8.00
C LYS A 449 -14.82 8.28 6.86
N VAL A 450 -13.91 7.32 6.66
CA VAL A 450 -12.86 7.37 5.64
C VAL A 450 -13.48 7.26 4.23
N LYS A 451 -14.42 6.33 4.05
CA LYS A 451 -15.11 6.13 2.78
C LYS A 451 -15.90 7.37 2.36
N ASP A 452 -16.70 7.94 3.26
CA ASP A 452 -17.49 9.14 2.98
C ASP A 452 -16.63 10.35 2.59
N LYS A 453 -15.37 10.40 3.08
CA LYS A 453 -14.43 11.48 2.77
C LYS A 453 -13.71 11.33 1.43
N TYR A 454 -13.32 10.11 1.06
CA TYR A 454 -12.36 9.89 -0.03
C TYR A 454 -12.92 9.13 -1.23
N TYR A 455 -14.05 8.46 -1.11
CA TYR A 455 -14.60 7.62 -2.15
C TYR A 455 -15.79 8.27 -2.86
N ASN A 456 -15.76 8.20 -4.20
CA ASN A 456 -16.89 8.57 -5.06
C ASN A 456 -17.14 7.41 -6.02
N GLU A 457 -18.31 6.78 -5.90
CA GLU A 457 -18.64 5.54 -6.64
C GLU A 457 -18.72 5.76 -8.15
N ASP A 458 -19.37 6.85 -8.61
CA ASP A 458 -19.52 7.13 -10.04
C ASP A 458 -18.17 7.45 -10.69
N LEU A 459 -17.34 8.22 -9.99
CA LEU A 459 -15.99 8.54 -10.46
C LEU A 459 -15.09 7.30 -10.51
N ALA A 460 -15.15 6.46 -9.47
CA ALA A 460 -14.41 5.20 -9.42
C ALA A 460 -14.84 4.26 -10.54
N LYS A 461 -16.15 4.10 -10.77
CA LYS A 461 -16.69 3.31 -11.88
C LYS A 461 -16.14 3.81 -13.23
N TYR A 462 -16.27 5.11 -13.51
CA TYR A 462 -15.80 5.71 -14.76
C TYR A 462 -14.29 5.47 -15.00
N ARG A 463 -13.47 5.67 -13.97
CA ARG A 463 -12.02 5.45 -14.04
C ARG A 463 -11.66 3.99 -14.27
N MET A 464 -12.34 3.08 -13.55
CA MET A 464 -12.13 1.65 -13.71
C MET A 464 -12.46 1.17 -15.13
N GLU A 465 -13.58 1.59 -15.71
CA GLU A 465 -13.97 1.25 -17.08
C GLU A 465 -12.98 1.79 -18.12
N LYS A 466 -12.52 3.03 -17.96
CA LYS A 466 -11.51 3.66 -18.81
C LYS A 466 -10.20 2.88 -18.80
N HIS A 467 -9.66 2.59 -17.61
CA HIS A 467 -8.37 1.90 -17.49
C HIS A 467 -8.47 0.43 -17.86
N TYR A 468 -9.61 -0.20 -17.67
CA TYR A 468 -9.88 -1.53 -18.19
C TYR A 468 -9.77 -1.59 -19.71
N LYS A 469 -10.31 -0.60 -20.41
CA LYS A 469 -10.16 -0.49 -21.87
C LYS A 469 -8.69 -0.38 -22.28
N TYR A 470 -7.93 0.48 -21.64
CA TYR A 470 -6.48 0.57 -21.89
C TYR A 470 -5.76 -0.75 -21.67
N ALA A 471 -6.10 -1.48 -20.60
CA ALA A 471 -5.52 -2.78 -20.30
C ALA A 471 -5.90 -3.83 -21.37
N GLN A 472 -7.13 -3.81 -21.88
CA GLN A 472 -7.53 -4.69 -22.98
C GLN A 472 -6.75 -4.42 -24.27
N ASP A 473 -6.54 -3.15 -24.61
CA ASP A 473 -5.77 -2.77 -25.80
C ASP A 473 -4.30 -3.17 -25.65
N PHE A 474 -3.71 -2.96 -24.49
CA PHE A 474 -2.36 -3.42 -24.16
C PHE A 474 -2.22 -4.94 -24.22
N ASN A 475 -3.17 -5.69 -23.65
CA ASN A 475 -3.16 -7.16 -23.68
C ASN A 475 -3.33 -7.75 -25.10
N LYS A 476 -4.05 -7.07 -25.99
CA LYS A 476 -4.11 -7.48 -27.40
C LYS A 476 -2.73 -7.39 -28.06
N ILE A 477 -1.98 -6.35 -27.75
CA ILE A 477 -0.61 -6.17 -28.24
C ILE A 477 0.31 -7.26 -27.68
N ILE A 478 0.19 -7.54 -26.37
CA ILE A 478 1.04 -8.53 -25.67
C ILE A 478 0.69 -9.97 -26.05
N SER A 479 -0.59 -10.32 -26.19
CA SER A 479 -1.02 -11.69 -26.45
C SER A 479 -0.58 -12.23 -27.81
N CYS A 480 -0.15 -11.38 -28.72
CA CYS A 480 0.42 -11.77 -30.01
C CYS A 480 1.85 -12.30 -29.91
N HIS A 481 2.51 -12.19 -28.74
CA HIS A 481 3.92 -12.53 -28.57
C HIS A 481 4.16 -13.33 -27.29
N SER A 482 5.07 -14.32 -27.33
CA SER A 482 5.44 -15.09 -26.15
C SER A 482 6.24 -14.23 -25.16
N PHE A 483 6.12 -14.51 -23.87
CA PHE A 483 6.77 -13.75 -22.80
C PHE A 483 8.31 -13.64 -22.94
N GLU A 484 8.94 -14.60 -23.59
CA GLU A 484 10.39 -14.61 -23.85
C GLU A 484 10.84 -13.56 -24.88
N GLN A 485 9.92 -13.02 -25.70
CA GLN A 485 10.24 -12.02 -26.72
C GLN A 485 10.21 -10.58 -26.17
N PHE A 486 9.78 -10.36 -24.93
CA PHE A 486 9.72 -9.03 -24.29
C PHE A 486 11.08 -8.35 -24.08
N THR A 487 12.17 -9.03 -24.34
CA THR A 487 13.54 -8.54 -24.08
C THR A 487 14.23 -7.98 -25.31
N THR A 488 13.63 -8.01 -26.50
CA THR A 488 14.26 -7.54 -27.74
C THR A 488 13.79 -6.14 -28.13
N VAL A 489 14.68 -5.34 -28.75
CA VAL A 489 14.35 -4.03 -29.32
C VAL A 489 13.26 -4.14 -30.40
N GLU A 490 13.33 -5.20 -31.22
CA GLU A 490 12.33 -5.50 -32.24
C GLU A 490 10.94 -5.69 -31.65
N TYR A 491 10.82 -6.35 -30.51
CA TYR A 491 9.60 -6.51 -29.79
C TYR A 491 9.07 -5.17 -29.20
N LEU A 492 9.96 -4.34 -28.63
CA LEU A 492 9.59 -3.00 -28.17
C LEU A 492 9.06 -2.15 -29.31
N ASN A 493 9.62 -2.27 -30.51
CA ASN A 493 9.15 -1.58 -31.70
C ASN A 493 7.78 -2.06 -32.18
N GLN A 494 7.43 -3.34 -31.97
CA GLN A 494 6.11 -3.88 -32.27
C GLN A 494 5.04 -3.46 -31.26
N ILE A 495 5.40 -3.43 -29.95
CA ILE A 495 4.50 -2.97 -28.90
C ILE A 495 4.33 -1.45 -28.95
N TYR A 496 5.36 -0.74 -29.33
CA TYR A 496 5.40 0.71 -29.40
C TYR A 496 5.66 1.16 -30.85
N PRO A 497 4.78 0.80 -31.79
CA PRO A 497 5.05 1.17 -33.19
C PRO A 497 5.28 2.66 -33.27
N CYS A 498 6.38 3.06 -33.90
CA CYS A 498 6.46 4.41 -34.44
C CYS A 498 5.25 4.53 -35.38
N PRO A 499 4.35 5.51 -35.19
CA PRO A 499 3.40 5.81 -36.24
C PRO A 499 4.23 6.02 -37.52
N SER A 500 3.95 5.22 -38.53
CA SER A 500 4.45 5.48 -39.87
C SER A 500 4.05 6.91 -40.21
N ASP A 501 5.00 7.65 -40.74
CA ASP A 501 4.87 9.02 -41.22
C ASP A 501 3.60 9.30 -42.00
#